data_876c85824615cacf3302fd73a4218c25
#
_entry.id   876c85824615cacf3302fd73a4218c25
#
_cell.length_a   1.000
_cell.length_b   1.000
_cell.length_c   1.000
_cell.angle_alpha   90.00
_cell.angle_beta   90.00
_cell.angle_gamma   90.00
#
_symmetry.space_group_name_H-M   'P 1'
#
loop_
_entity.id
_entity.type
_entity.pdbx_description
1 polymer ?
#
loop_
_entity_poly.entity_id
_entity_poly.type
_entity_poly.pdbx_seq_one_letter_code
_entity_poly.pdbx_strand_id
1 'polypeptide(L)'
;MGEYMIIFMFVLIAIAVVFATYNLSIIRSIPPEDRYKLLYFKDDQVSIGIGLVRRTFKLSDIREVRFSKGKQFRSMGSWAGRMQICKLNGKTSRWIEFDGTVYYKKMVYITNEEIIDKSIDLLMNEFQSRGIRCTKYRC
;
A
#
# COMPACT_ATOMS: atom_id res chain seq x y z
N MET A 1 28.35 28.11 -13.21
CA MET A 1 27.05 27.38 -13.27
C MET A 1 27.19 25.85 -13.38
N GLY A 2 28.18 25.34 -14.13
CA GLY A 2 28.38 23.89 -14.27
C GLY A 2 28.70 23.15 -12.98
N GLU A 3 29.42 23.76 -12.06
CA GLU A 3 29.81 23.18 -10.79
C GLU A 3 28.60 22.93 -9.88
N TYR A 4 27.65 23.86 -9.82
CA TYR A 4 26.44 23.72 -9.02
C TYR A 4 25.52 22.63 -9.57
N MET A 5 25.43 22.46 -10.88
CA MET A 5 24.67 21.38 -11.50
C MET A 5 25.23 20.00 -11.15
N ILE A 6 26.57 19.87 -11.15
CA ILE A 6 27.26 18.63 -10.80
C ILE A 6 26.98 18.28 -9.34
N ILE A 7 27.10 19.22 -8.43
CA ILE A 7 26.81 19.04 -7.00
C ILE A 7 25.37 18.65 -6.80
N PHE A 8 24.44 19.34 -7.48
CA PHE A 8 23.00 19.01 -7.40
C PHE A 8 22.70 17.59 -7.88
N MET A 9 23.32 17.15 -8.99
CA MET A 9 23.18 15.79 -9.48
C MET A 9 23.70 14.75 -8.48
N PHE A 10 24.86 14.98 -7.86
CA PHE A 10 25.40 14.09 -6.83
C PHE A 10 24.49 13.99 -5.62
N VAL A 11 23.90 15.10 -5.19
CA VAL A 11 22.93 15.12 -4.08
C VAL A 11 21.69 14.29 -4.43
N LEU A 12 21.15 14.44 -5.64
CA LEU A 12 19.99 13.64 -6.09
C LEU A 12 20.29 12.14 -6.14
N ILE A 13 21.46 11.78 -6.65
CA ILE A 13 21.91 10.38 -6.71
C ILE A 13 22.06 9.82 -5.30
N ALA A 14 22.65 10.57 -4.38
CA ALA A 14 22.80 10.15 -2.98
C ALA A 14 21.45 9.92 -2.32
N ILE A 15 20.48 10.80 -2.52
CA ILE A 15 19.13 10.66 -2.00
C ILE A 15 18.47 9.42 -2.59
N ALA A 16 18.58 9.19 -3.89
CA ALA A 16 18.02 8.02 -4.56
C ALA A 16 18.62 6.71 -4.03
N VAL A 17 19.93 6.67 -3.81
CA VAL A 17 20.62 5.50 -3.26
C VAL A 17 20.17 5.21 -1.83
N VAL A 18 20.08 6.23 -0.99
CA VAL A 18 19.59 6.08 0.39
C VAL A 18 18.16 5.56 0.41
N PHE A 19 17.29 6.13 -0.42
CA PHE A 19 15.88 5.70 -0.53
C PHE A 19 15.77 4.26 -1.02
N ALA A 20 16.51 3.87 -2.06
CA ALA A 20 16.53 2.52 -2.58
C ALA A 20 17.06 1.52 -1.54
N THR A 21 18.12 1.85 -0.83
CA THR A 21 18.70 1.01 0.22
C THR A 21 17.71 0.79 1.36
N TYR A 22 17.01 1.85 1.77
CA TYR A 22 15.99 1.78 2.81
C TYR A 22 14.85 0.85 2.40
N ASN A 23 14.32 0.99 1.18
CA ASN A 23 13.24 0.15 0.67
C ASN A 23 13.68 -1.31 0.53
N LEU A 24 14.88 -1.57 0.04
CA LEU A 24 15.44 -2.92 -0.04
C LEU A 24 15.59 -3.55 1.33
N SER A 25 16.00 -2.79 2.34
CA SER A 25 16.09 -3.25 3.72
C SER A 25 14.73 -3.71 4.25
N ILE A 26 13.67 -2.93 4.01
CA ILE A 26 12.30 -3.30 4.39
C ILE A 26 11.88 -4.58 3.68
N ILE A 27 12.11 -4.69 2.39
CA ILE A 27 11.71 -5.87 1.59
C ILE A 27 12.46 -7.12 2.05
N ARG A 28 13.75 -7.00 2.33
CA ARG A 28 14.56 -8.12 2.82
C ARG A 28 14.12 -8.63 4.19
N SER A 29 13.54 -7.77 5.01
CA SER A 29 13.00 -8.15 6.32
C SER A 29 11.70 -8.94 6.22
N ILE A 30 11.04 -8.94 5.06
CA ILE A 30 9.78 -9.62 4.82
C ILE A 30 10.07 -11.02 4.25
N PRO A 31 9.46 -12.09 4.80
CA PRO A 31 9.59 -13.43 4.23
C PRO A 31 9.17 -13.47 2.76
N PRO A 32 9.82 -14.27 1.90
CA PRO A 32 9.48 -14.33 0.47
C PRO A 32 8.01 -14.63 0.19
N GLU A 33 7.36 -15.45 0.99
CA GLU A 33 5.93 -15.77 0.86
C GLU A 33 5.03 -14.58 1.14
N ASP A 34 5.48 -13.61 1.91
CA ASP A 34 4.69 -12.42 2.30
C ASP A 34 4.96 -11.20 1.41
N ARG A 35 5.97 -11.26 0.54
CA ARG A 35 6.36 -10.11 -0.31
C ARG A 35 5.29 -9.67 -1.30
N TYR A 36 4.40 -10.59 -1.71
CA TYR A 36 3.30 -10.30 -2.62
C TYR A 36 2.01 -9.92 -1.91
N LYS A 37 1.98 -9.95 -0.59
CA LYS A 37 0.84 -9.48 0.19
C LYS A 37 0.85 -7.96 0.27
N LEU A 38 -0.32 -7.35 0.11
CA LEU A 38 -0.48 -5.91 0.28
C LEU A 38 -0.20 -5.50 1.72
N LEU A 39 -0.64 -6.29 2.69
CA LEU A 39 -0.47 -6.03 4.11
C LEU A 39 0.52 -7.01 4.73
N TYR A 40 1.49 -6.46 5.43
CA TYR A 40 2.41 -7.24 6.24
C TYR A 40 2.42 -6.69 7.66
N PHE A 41 1.98 -7.50 8.61
CA PHE A 41 1.93 -7.15 10.03
C PHE A 41 3.13 -7.70 10.76
N LYS A 42 3.84 -6.85 11.48
CA LYS A 42 4.96 -7.26 12.32
C LYS A 42 4.95 -6.42 13.60
N ASP A 43 4.86 -7.08 14.76
CA ASP A 43 4.75 -6.43 16.05
C ASP A 43 3.55 -5.45 16.06
N ASP A 44 3.77 -4.19 16.41
CA ASP A 44 2.75 -3.14 16.42
C ASP A 44 2.73 -2.31 15.13
N GLN A 45 3.20 -2.87 14.03
CA GLN A 45 3.31 -2.15 12.75
C GLN A 45 2.65 -2.91 11.62
N VAL A 46 2.16 -2.18 10.62
CA VAL A 46 1.70 -2.72 9.35
C VAL A 46 2.45 -2.05 8.21
N SER A 47 3.00 -2.86 7.32
CA SER A 47 3.60 -2.38 6.07
C SER A 47 2.61 -2.58 4.94
N ILE A 48 2.30 -1.52 4.20
CA ILE A 48 1.31 -1.52 3.13
C ILE A 48 1.98 -1.22 1.80
N GLY A 49 1.77 -2.08 0.84
CA GLY A 49 2.27 -1.95 -0.51
C GLY A 49 2.76 -3.27 -1.08
N ILE A 50 2.91 -3.33 -2.41
CA ILE A 50 3.47 -4.46 -3.13
C ILE A 50 4.71 -3.96 -3.88
N GLY A 51 5.82 -4.70 -3.80
CA GLY A 51 7.06 -4.37 -4.49
C GLY A 51 7.96 -3.42 -3.69
N LEU A 52 8.65 -2.51 -4.40
CA LEU A 52 9.72 -1.68 -3.84
C LEU A 52 9.23 -0.55 -2.93
N VAL A 53 7.98 -0.12 -3.08
CA VAL A 53 7.43 0.99 -2.31
C VAL A 53 6.44 0.47 -1.28
N ARG A 54 6.85 0.45 -0.02
CA ARG A 54 5.99 0.09 1.10
C ARG A 54 5.97 1.23 2.10
N ARG A 55 4.79 1.48 2.67
CA ARG A 55 4.60 2.44 3.75
C ARG A 55 4.34 1.69 5.04
N THR A 56 4.97 2.13 6.11
CA THR A 56 4.81 1.53 7.44
C THR A 56 4.03 2.45 8.35
N PHE A 57 3.05 1.89 9.03
CA PHE A 57 2.21 2.59 10.01
C PHE A 57 2.23 1.83 11.33
N LYS A 58 2.21 2.56 12.45
CA LYS A 58 1.97 1.94 13.76
C LYS A 58 0.49 1.63 13.91
N LEU A 59 0.15 0.42 14.30
CA LEU A 59 -1.24 0.02 14.51
C LEU A 59 -1.93 0.88 15.57
N SER A 60 -1.21 1.26 16.62
CA SER A 60 -1.71 2.14 17.68
C SER A 60 -2.05 3.55 17.21
N ASP A 61 -1.49 4.00 16.09
CA ASP A 61 -1.77 5.33 15.53
C ASP A 61 -2.96 5.34 14.56
N ILE A 62 -3.50 4.18 14.20
CA ILE A 62 -4.58 4.06 13.23
C ILE A 62 -5.92 4.17 13.95
N ARG A 63 -6.74 5.15 13.55
CA ARG A 63 -8.12 5.28 14.02
C ARG A 63 -9.07 4.40 13.23
N GLU A 64 -8.99 4.46 11.91
CA GLU A 64 -9.81 3.66 11.00
C GLU A 64 -9.12 3.50 9.65
N VAL A 65 -9.58 2.51 8.89
CA VAL A 65 -9.17 2.30 7.50
C VAL A 65 -10.42 2.40 6.63
N ARG A 66 -10.33 3.23 5.59
CA ARG A 66 -11.41 3.46 4.63
C ARG A 66 -11.14 2.70 3.35
N PHE A 67 -12.16 2.07 2.82
CA PHE A 67 -12.10 1.34 1.55
C PHE A 67 -13.09 1.92 0.55
N SER A 68 -12.67 1.95 -0.71
CA SER A 68 -13.47 2.37 -1.83
C SER A 68 -13.15 1.51 -3.04
N LYS A 69 -14.03 1.46 -4.02
CA LYS A 69 -13.80 0.75 -5.29
C LYS A 69 -14.24 1.62 -6.46
N GLY A 70 -13.65 1.37 -7.63
CA GLY A 70 -14.02 2.06 -8.85
C GLY A 70 -13.44 1.40 -10.08
N LYS A 71 -13.97 1.76 -11.24
CA LYS A 71 -13.41 1.35 -12.52
C LYS A 71 -12.22 2.21 -12.88
N GLN A 72 -11.18 1.56 -13.41
CA GLN A 72 -10.04 2.25 -13.99
C GLN A 72 -10.28 2.52 -15.48
N PHE A 73 -10.29 3.79 -15.86
CA PHE A 73 -10.48 4.18 -17.26
C PHE A 73 -9.38 3.68 -18.18
N ARG A 74 -8.15 3.53 -17.67
CA ARG A 74 -6.97 3.15 -18.47
C ARG A 74 -6.82 1.66 -18.70
N SER A 75 -7.59 0.81 -18.01
CA SER A 75 -7.41 -0.64 -18.00
C SER A 75 -8.61 -1.40 -18.54
N MET A 76 -9.22 -0.95 -19.62
CA MET A 76 -10.33 -1.64 -20.29
C MET A 76 -11.51 -2.04 -19.37
N GLY A 77 -11.84 -1.19 -18.42
CA GLY A 77 -12.94 -1.47 -17.48
C GLY A 77 -12.57 -2.38 -16.32
N SER A 78 -11.29 -2.57 -16.06
CA SER A 78 -10.84 -3.26 -14.86
C SER A 78 -11.25 -2.49 -13.60
N TRP A 79 -11.63 -3.21 -12.56
CA TRP A 79 -11.95 -2.64 -11.26
C TRP A 79 -10.71 -2.58 -10.37
N ALA A 80 -10.65 -1.56 -9.54
CA ALA A 80 -9.62 -1.41 -8.52
C ALA A 80 -10.24 -1.06 -7.18
N GLY A 81 -9.58 -1.50 -6.11
CA GLY A 81 -9.88 -1.07 -4.76
C GLY A 81 -8.92 0.02 -4.32
N ARG A 82 -9.36 0.81 -3.36
CA ARG A 82 -8.55 1.86 -2.73
C ARG A 82 -8.72 1.80 -1.24
N MET A 83 -7.63 2.02 -0.51
CA MET A 83 -7.67 2.12 0.94
C MET A 83 -6.97 3.39 1.41
N GLN A 84 -7.45 3.95 2.50
CA GLN A 84 -6.88 5.14 3.11
C GLN A 84 -6.75 4.90 4.61
N ILE A 85 -5.58 5.19 5.14
CA ILE A 85 -5.31 5.09 6.56
C ILE A 85 -5.63 6.43 7.22
N CYS A 86 -6.54 6.41 8.20
CA CYS A 86 -6.90 7.58 9.01
C CYS A 86 -6.26 7.44 10.37
N LYS A 87 -5.39 8.38 10.72
CA LYS A 87 -4.65 8.36 11.99
C LYS A 87 -5.44 9.03 13.11
N LEU A 88 -5.10 8.70 14.35
CA LEU A 88 -5.69 9.29 15.54
C LEU A 88 -5.52 10.81 15.63
N ASN A 89 -4.42 11.34 15.07
CA ASN A 89 -4.15 12.78 15.04
C ASN A 89 -4.98 13.55 13.98
N GLY A 90 -5.88 12.87 13.26
CA GLY A 90 -6.70 13.47 12.21
C GLY A 90 -6.05 13.49 10.84
N LYS A 91 -4.78 13.16 10.71
CA LYS A 91 -4.10 13.08 9.41
C LYS A 91 -4.51 11.81 8.68
N THR A 92 -4.63 11.90 7.35
CA THR A 92 -4.96 10.79 6.49
C THR A 92 -3.83 10.51 5.50
N SER A 93 -3.63 9.25 5.16
CA SER A 93 -2.70 8.88 4.11
C SER A 93 -3.30 9.21 2.73
N ARG A 94 -2.47 9.16 1.69
CA ARG A 94 -2.97 9.09 0.33
C ARG A 94 -3.72 7.78 0.14
N TRP A 95 -4.66 7.75 -0.82
CA TRP A 95 -5.32 6.52 -1.20
C TRP A 95 -4.31 5.55 -1.80
N ILE A 96 -4.34 4.32 -1.31
CA ILE A 96 -3.48 3.23 -1.78
C ILE A 96 -4.33 2.32 -2.65
N GLU A 97 -3.97 2.20 -3.92
CA GLU A 97 -4.71 1.43 -4.89
C GLU A 97 -4.25 -0.03 -4.88
N PHE A 98 -5.17 -0.95 -5.04
CA PHE A 98 -4.92 -2.38 -5.17
C PHE A 98 -5.88 -3.02 -6.17
N ASP A 99 -5.51 -4.17 -6.67
CA ASP A 99 -6.30 -4.95 -7.62
C ASP A 99 -6.56 -6.38 -7.11
N GLY A 100 -7.00 -7.27 -8.00
CA GLY A 100 -7.25 -8.66 -7.67
C GLY A 100 -6.04 -9.48 -7.24
N THR A 101 -4.83 -8.94 -7.35
CA THR A 101 -3.60 -9.58 -6.87
C THR A 101 -3.71 -9.92 -5.38
N VAL A 102 -4.40 -9.09 -4.61
CA VAL A 102 -4.65 -9.31 -3.18
C VAL A 102 -5.39 -10.63 -2.94
N TYR A 103 -6.43 -10.90 -3.72
CA TYR A 103 -7.25 -12.10 -3.59
C TYR A 103 -6.58 -13.34 -4.18
N TYR A 104 -6.06 -13.23 -5.41
CA TYR A 104 -5.43 -14.35 -6.11
C TYR A 104 -4.02 -14.68 -5.64
N LYS A 105 -3.34 -13.76 -4.94
CA LYS A 105 -1.93 -13.86 -4.53
C LYS A 105 -0.98 -14.07 -5.70
N LYS A 106 -1.35 -13.57 -6.88
CA LYS A 106 -0.54 -13.57 -8.10
C LYS A 106 -0.90 -12.36 -8.95
N MET A 107 -0.02 -11.94 -9.85
CA MET A 107 -0.31 -10.82 -10.73
C MET A 107 -1.53 -11.10 -11.61
N VAL A 108 -2.45 -10.12 -11.66
CA VAL A 108 -3.67 -10.17 -12.45
C VAL A 108 -3.77 -8.88 -13.26
N TYR A 109 -4.04 -9.00 -14.55
CA TYR A 109 -4.12 -7.85 -15.45
C TYR A 109 -5.48 -7.16 -15.45
N ILE A 110 -6.55 -7.96 -15.35
CA ILE A 110 -7.93 -7.45 -15.35
C ILE A 110 -8.65 -8.03 -14.14
N THR A 111 -9.31 -7.17 -13.39
CA THR A 111 -10.05 -7.55 -12.20
C THR A 111 -11.52 -7.14 -12.35
N ASN A 112 -12.45 -8.04 -12.05
CA ASN A 112 -13.87 -7.72 -12.02
C ASN A 112 -14.28 -7.18 -10.65
N GLU A 113 -15.48 -6.61 -10.58
CA GLU A 113 -16.02 -6.02 -9.34
C GLU A 113 -16.13 -7.02 -8.19
N GLU A 114 -16.57 -8.24 -8.48
CA GLU A 114 -16.71 -9.29 -7.47
C GLU A 114 -15.39 -9.62 -6.78
N ILE A 115 -14.32 -9.70 -7.54
CA ILE A 115 -12.97 -9.97 -7.00
C ILE A 115 -12.47 -8.79 -6.16
N ILE A 116 -12.77 -7.57 -6.55
CA ILE A 116 -12.45 -6.39 -5.73
C ILE A 116 -13.23 -6.41 -4.42
N ASP A 117 -14.51 -6.77 -4.44
CA ASP A 117 -15.31 -6.90 -3.22
C ASP A 117 -14.71 -7.96 -2.29
N LYS A 118 -14.31 -9.11 -2.82
CA LYS A 118 -13.62 -10.16 -2.05
C LYS A 118 -12.28 -9.69 -1.49
N SER A 119 -11.51 -8.92 -2.28
CA SER A 119 -10.24 -8.36 -1.85
C SER A 119 -10.43 -7.36 -0.71
N ILE A 120 -11.43 -6.50 -0.79
CA ILE A 120 -11.77 -5.54 0.27
C ILE A 120 -12.16 -6.30 1.55
N ASP A 121 -12.99 -7.33 1.44
CA ASP A 121 -13.41 -8.12 2.60
C ASP A 121 -12.23 -8.82 3.28
N LEU A 122 -11.28 -9.35 2.52
CA LEU A 122 -10.06 -9.94 3.07
C LEU A 122 -9.23 -8.90 3.84
N LEU A 123 -9.02 -7.72 3.25
CA LEU A 123 -8.25 -6.65 3.90
C LEU A 123 -8.96 -6.12 5.15
N MET A 124 -10.28 -5.96 5.09
CA MET A 124 -11.07 -5.53 6.25
C MET A 124 -10.96 -6.55 7.40
N ASN A 125 -11.05 -7.84 7.09
CA ASN A 125 -10.91 -8.89 8.10
C ASN A 125 -9.54 -8.86 8.77
N GLU A 126 -8.48 -8.60 8.02
CA GLU A 126 -7.13 -8.47 8.55
C GLU A 126 -7.02 -7.33 9.56
N PHE A 127 -7.58 -6.17 9.25
CA PHE A 127 -7.58 -5.03 10.17
C PHE A 127 -8.53 -5.21 11.35
N GLN A 128 -9.74 -5.71 11.10
CA GLN A 128 -10.75 -5.91 12.14
C GLN A 128 -10.31 -6.97 13.16
N SER A 129 -9.61 -8.01 12.72
CA SER A 129 -9.06 -9.03 13.63
C SER A 129 -8.05 -8.44 14.62
N ARG A 130 -7.50 -7.26 14.33
CA ARG A 130 -6.56 -6.53 15.19
C ARG A 130 -7.21 -5.36 15.91
N GLY A 131 -8.55 -5.29 15.90
CA GLY A 131 -9.30 -4.25 16.60
C GLY A 131 -9.35 -2.90 15.88
N ILE A 132 -9.02 -2.83 14.60
CA ILE A 132 -9.04 -1.61 13.82
C ILE A 132 -10.37 -1.48 13.08
N ARG A 133 -11.02 -0.32 13.21
CA ARG A 133 -12.28 -0.02 12.54
C ARG A 133 -12.07 0.14 11.03
N CYS A 134 -12.97 -0.45 10.25
CA CYS A 134 -12.97 -0.32 8.79
C CYS A 134 -14.32 0.20 8.32
N THR A 135 -14.29 1.07 7.31
CA THR A 135 -15.48 1.63 6.66
C THR A 135 -15.37 1.51 5.15
N LYS A 136 -16.50 1.27 4.48
CA LYS A 136 -16.59 1.26 3.02
C LYS A 136 -17.22 2.55 2.54
N TYR A 137 -16.59 3.21 1.57
CA TYR A 137 -17.14 4.36 0.89
C TYR A 137 -17.67 3.95 -0.48
N ARG A 138 -18.86 4.39 -0.79
CA ARG A 138 -19.38 4.30 -2.16
C ARG A 138 -18.94 5.54 -2.91
N CYS A 139 -18.27 5.34 -4.01
CA CYS A 139 -17.99 6.43 -4.95
C CYS A 139 -19.17 6.64 -5.87
#